data_e50a78b9bb8b25d7c7e8fb077be65f86
#
_entry.id   e50a78b9bb8b25d7c7e8fb077be65f86
#
_cell.length_a   1.000
_cell.length_b   1.000
_cell.length_c   1.000
_cell.angle_alpha   90.00
_cell.angle_beta   90.00
_cell.angle_gamma   90.00
#
_symmetry.space_group_name_H-M   'P 1'
#
loop_
_entity.id
_entity.type
_entity.pdbx_description
1 polymer ?
#
loop_
_entity_poly.entity_id
_entity_poly.type
_entity_poly.pdbx_seq_one_letter_code
_entity_poly.pdbx_strand_id
1 'polypeptide(L)'
;IVTRADYSYRYRYFIGGSFRQDRSSRFSPEHRTGNFWSVSAAYRITNENWAWLDPVKRIFNNIKFKASYGYNGNLPSKYYNWRTLYNGSGRYDSGHALSQTFRATYDLSWEKNNVFNVGVDLGMFRDRIRISAEYYSRKSTDLLQEVPVSQVSGYSTMLMNTSAGIRNRGFELDLDAHILNKLFKWDLKLNMATLSAKYFGLEQDIIGSNAQIMRNGQSVGAWYLNKFAGIDSNTGQVLYYGVDEYGNDIISNSDNPSFRRIVGKGVPTVSGGFNTLFSYRGWDLSALFTYAWGHDVYDSRAAGRT
;
A
#
# COMPACT_ATOMS: atom_id res chain seq x y z
N ILE A 1 25.36 -4.96 -7.14
CA ILE A 1 26.30 -4.83 -5.99
C ILE A 1 25.47 -4.58 -4.77
N VAL A 2 25.77 -5.29 -3.66
CA VAL A 2 25.10 -5.10 -2.37
C VAL A 2 26.18 -5.00 -1.30
N THR A 3 26.08 -3.98 -0.47
CA THR A 3 26.95 -3.79 0.69
C THR A 3 26.07 -3.48 1.90
N ARG A 4 26.38 -4.14 3.02
CA ARG A 4 25.70 -3.89 4.31
C ARG A 4 26.72 -3.87 5.42
N ALA A 5 26.54 -2.95 6.37
CA ALA A 5 27.30 -2.86 7.59
C ALA A 5 26.34 -2.70 8.77
N ASP A 6 26.53 -3.53 9.78
CA ASP A 6 25.78 -3.48 11.02
C ASP A 6 26.79 -3.38 12.19
N TYR A 7 26.57 -2.43 13.06
CA TYR A 7 27.39 -2.22 14.25
C TYR A 7 26.52 -2.26 15.50
N SER A 8 26.99 -2.95 16.52
CA SER A 8 26.34 -2.98 17.82
C SER A 8 27.36 -2.69 18.93
N TYR A 9 27.00 -1.77 19.83
CA TYR A 9 27.83 -1.44 20.98
C TYR A 9 27.12 -1.80 22.28
N ARG A 10 27.75 -2.67 23.08
CA ARG A 10 27.29 -3.14 24.38
C ARG A 10 25.83 -3.64 24.38
N TYR A 11 25.34 -4.14 23.26
CA TYR A 11 23.92 -4.53 23.09
C TYR A 11 22.91 -3.43 23.46
N ARG A 12 23.32 -2.16 23.41
CA ARG A 12 22.52 -0.97 23.70
C ARG A 12 22.22 -0.19 22.44
N TYR A 13 23.28 0.12 21.69
CA TYR A 13 23.21 0.92 20.48
C TYR A 13 23.40 0.02 19.26
N PHE A 14 22.53 0.14 18.29
CA PHE A 14 22.58 -0.61 17.05
C PHE A 14 22.47 0.40 15.91
N ILE A 15 23.37 0.33 14.96
CA ILE A 15 23.38 1.16 13.77
C ILE A 15 23.60 0.24 12.58
N GLY A 16 22.77 0.35 11.57
CA GLY A 16 22.89 -0.40 10.33
C GLY A 16 22.82 0.50 9.12
N GLY A 17 23.57 0.17 8.08
CA GLY A 17 23.53 0.83 6.80
C GLY A 17 23.62 -0.17 5.68
N SER A 18 22.86 0.06 4.60
CA SER A 18 22.97 -0.74 3.38
C SER A 18 23.00 0.15 2.15
N PHE A 19 23.73 -0.31 1.16
CA PHE A 19 23.76 0.27 -0.18
C PHE A 19 23.60 -0.85 -1.20
N ARG A 20 22.75 -0.63 -2.20
CA ARG A 20 22.51 -1.56 -3.29
C ARG A 20 22.50 -0.81 -4.61
N GLN A 21 23.26 -1.31 -5.55
CA GLN A 21 23.20 -0.87 -6.94
C GLN A 21 22.63 -1.97 -7.80
N ASP A 22 21.50 -1.70 -8.42
CA ASP A 22 20.82 -2.60 -9.35
C ASP A 22 20.94 -2.09 -10.78
N ARG A 23 20.94 -2.99 -11.75
CA ARG A 23 20.96 -2.67 -13.16
C ARG A 23 19.93 -3.50 -13.91
N SER A 24 19.10 -2.85 -14.74
CA SER A 24 18.04 -3.53 -15.49
C SER A 24 18.02 -3.11 -16.95
N SER A 25 17.85 -4.08 -17.85
CA SER A 25 17.65 -3.84 -19.29
C SER A 25 16.23 -3.35 -19.64
N ARG A 26 15.33 -3.27 -18.65
CA ARG A 26 13.99 -2.70 -18.81
C ARG A 26 14.00 -1.21 -19.05
N PHE A 27 15.14 -0.56 -18.81
CA PHE A 27 15.39 0.87 -19.04
C PHE A 27 16.38 1.09 -20.20
N SER A 28 16.38 2.30 -20.72
CA SER A 28 17.41 2.75 -21.68
C SER A 28 18.81 2.67 -21.06
N PRO A 29 19.88 2.60 -21.87
CA PRO A 29 21.24 2.49 -21.36
C PRO A 29 21.61 3.52 -20.29
N GLU A 30 21.07 4.74 -20.39
CA GLU A 30 21.35 5.87 -19.50
C GLU A 30 20.65 5.73 -18.14
N HIS A 31 19.46 5.10 -18.09
CA HIS A 31 18.63 4.98 -16.90
C HIS A 31 18.64 3.57 -16.27
N ARG A 32 19.48 2.65 -16.75
CA ARG A 32 19.53 1.25 -16.27
C ARG A 32 19.90 1.09 -14.82
N THR A 33 20.74 1.99 -14.30
CA THR A 33 21.33 1.84 -12.97
C THR A 33 20.50 2.58 -11.93
N GLY A 34 20.05 1.84 -10.93
CA GLY A 34 19.41 2.39 -9.73
C GLY A 34 20.31 2.23 -8.52
N ASN A 35 20.48 3.29 -7.72
CA ASN A 35 21.22 3.27 -6.48
C ASN A 35 20.24 3.41 -5.31
N PHE A 36 20.28 2.46 -4.40
CA PHE A 36 19.35 2.37 -3.29
C PHE A 36 20.13 2.26 -1.98
N TRP A 37 19.59 2.82 -0.93
CA TRP A 37 20.25 2.81 0.36
C TRP A 37 19.26 2.82 1.52
N SER A 38 19.71 2.36 2.67
CA SER A 38 18.97 2.49 3.90
C SER A 38 19.89 2.69 5.09
N VAL A 39 19.39 3.39 6.08
CA VAL A 39 20.01 3.54 7.38
C VAL A 39 19.01 3.15 8.46
N SER A 40 19.51 2.55 9.54
CA SER A 40 18.69 2.18 10.69
C SER A 40 19.46 2.43 11.98
N ALA A 41 18.73 2.81 13.02
CA ALA A 41 19.27 2.94 14.36
C ALA A 41 18.28 2.32 15.35
N ALA A 42 18.82 1.68 16.39
CA ALA A 42 18.01 1.26 17.51
C ALA A 42 18.75 1.43 18.83
N TYR A 43 17.99 1.70 19.87
CA TYR A 43 18.49 1.92 21.21
C TYR A 43 17.70 1.10 22.22
N ARG A 44 18.42 0.23 22.96
CA ARG A 44 17.85 -0.59 24.02
C ARG A 44 18.15 0.06 25.37
N ILE A 45 17.17 0.75 25.93
CA ILE A 45 17.32 1.49 27.18
C ILE A 45 17.45 0.56 28.40
N THR A 46 16.83 -0.61 28.38
CA THR A 46 16.89 -1.56 29.50
C THR A 46 18.29 -2.08 29.79
N ASN A 47 19.23 -1.96 28.84
CA ASN A 47 20.63 -2.35 29.06
C ASN A 47 21.47 -1.23 29.67
N GLU A 48 20.91 -0.05 29.97
CA GLU A 48 21.57 1.02 30.69
C GLU A 48 21.64 0.73 32.22
N ASN A 49 22.68 1.24 32.87
CA ASN A 49 22.91 1.05 34.32
C ASN A 49 22.42 2.27 35.12
N TRP A 50 21.28 2.85 34.76
CA TRP A 50 20.72 3.99 35.46
C TRP A 50 19.83 3.53 36.62
N ALA A 51 20.11 4.03 37.84
CA ALA A 51 19.38 3.62 39.04
C ALA A 51 17.85 3.83 38.95
N TRP A 52 17.40 4.87 38.27
CA TRP A 52 15.98 5.12 38.07
C TRP A 52 15.27 4.08 37.15
N LEU A 53 16.04 3.30 36.39
CA LEU A 53 15.51 2.19 35.57
C LEU A 53 15.24 0.91 36.37
N ASP A 54 15.76 0.76 37.54
CA ASP A 54 15.65 -0.49 38.30
C ASP A 54 14.19 -0.89 38.60
N PRO A 55 13.30 0.02 39.02
CA PRO A 55 11.87 -0.34 39.13
C PRO A 55 11.23 -0.68 37.78
N VAL A 56 11.63 -0.01 36.70
CA VAL A 56 11.13 -0.27 35.36
C VAL A 56 11.55 -1.65 34.88
N LYS A 57 12.78 -2.06 35.09
CA LYS A 57 13.34 -3.39 34.71
C LYS A 57 12.67 -4.57 35.43
N ARG A 58 12.00 -4.33 36.55
CA ARG A 58 11.22 -5.38 37.22
C ARG A 58 10.01 -5.81 36.38
N ILE A 59 9.47 -4.90 35.60
CA ILE A 59 8.31 -5.14 34.72
C ILE A 59 8.78 -5.36 33.28
N PHE A 60 9.62 -4.44 32.77
CA PHE A 60 10.11 -4.43 31.40
C PHE A 60 11.53 -4.98 31.32
N ASN A 61 11.69 -6.18 30.82
CA ASN A 61 13.01 -6.77 30.58
C ASN A 61 13.62 -6.31 29.24
N ASN A 62 12.80 -5.79 28.32
CA ASN A 62 13.25 -5.20 27.08
C ASN A 62 12.43 -3.96 26.75
N ILE A 63 13.10 -2.81 26.56
CA ILE A 63 12.55 -1.62 25.92
C ILE A 63 13.56 -1.19 24.88
N LYS A 64 13.19 -1.30 23.60
CA LYS A 64 14.05 -0.98 22.47
C LYS A 64 13.31 -0.06 21.50
N PHE A 65 13.82 1.15 21.32
CA PHE A 65 13.40 2.08 20.29
C PHE A 65 14.11 1.75 18.99
N LYS A 66 13.43 1.87 17.87
CA LYS A 66 13.96 1.61 16.53
C LYS A 66 13.49 2.67 15.56
N ALA A 67 14.36 3.06 14.64
CA ALA A 67 14.03 3.95 13.55
C ALA A 67 14.81 3.54 12.30
N SER A 68 14.19 3.67 11.14
CA SER A 68 14.86 3.43 9.86
C SER A 68 14.35 4.38 8.80
N TYR A 69 15.25 4.71 7.88
CA TYR A 69 14.93 5.45 6.66
C TYR A 69 15.63 4.80 5.49
N GLY A 70 14.90 4.62 4.41
CA GLY A 70 15.44 3.99 3.21
C GLY A 70 14.85 4.54 1.93
N TYR A 71 15.63 4.39 0.87
CA TYR A 71 15.27 4.73 -0.50
C TYR A 71 15.44 3.51 -1.37
N ASN A 72 14.37 3.09 -2.06
CA ASN A 72 14.39 2.02 -3.04
C ASN A 72 13.59 2.38 -4.29
N GLY A 73 13.66 1.55 -5.34
CA GLY A 73 12.95 1.78 -6.58
C GLY A 73 12.26 0.53 -7.10
N ASN A 74 11.25 0.74 -7.95
CA ASN A 74 10.58 -0.32 -8.69
C ASN A 74 10.89 -0.24 -10.18
N LEU A 75 10.71 -1.38 -10.84
CA LEU A 75 10.90 -1.57 -12.28
C LEU A 75 9.54 -1.55 -13.00
N PRO A 76 9.49 -1.17 -14.29
CA PRO A 76 8.33 -1.42 -15.14
C PRO A 76 8.08 -2.93 -15.24
N SER A 77 6.81 -3.32 -15.31
CA SER A 77 6.42 -4.73 -15.42
C SER A 77 6.83 -5.36 -16.75
N LYS A 78 6.75 -4.60 -17.84
CA LYS A 78 7.04 -5.07 -19.20
C LYS A 78 8.50 -4.80 -19.57
N TYR A 79 9.06 -5.64 -20.45
CA TYR A 79 10.40 -5.46 -21.01
C TYR A 79 10.36 -4.55 -22.24
N TYR A 80 11.44 -3.80 -22.45
CA TYR A 80 11.70 -2.99 -23.67
C TYR A 80 10.69 -1.87 -23.95
N ASN A 81 9.85 -1.45 -23.00
CA ASN A 81 8.93 -0.34 -23.20
C ASN A 81 9.62 1.01 -23.46
N TRP A 82 10.92 1.09 -23.23
CA TRP A 82 11.74 2.23 -23.60
C TRP A 82 12.06 2.28 -25.10
N ARG A 83 11.74 1.20 -25.88
CA ARG A 83 11.91 1.12 -27.33
C ARG A 83 10.57 1.13 -28.03
N THR A 84 10.60 1.54 -29.30
CA THR A 84 9.48 1.32 -30.21
C THR A 84 9.34 -0.18 -30.49
N LEU A 85 8.14 -0.73 -30.24
CA LEU A 85 7.82 -2.12 -30.49
C LEU A 85 6.82 -2.22 -31.65
N TYR A 86 6.98 -3.21 -32.50
CA TYR A 86 6.15 -3.50 -33.65
C TYR A 86 5.46 -4.84 -33.48
N ASN A 87 4.22 -4.92 -33.96
CA ASN A 87 3.44 -6.15 -34.06
C ASN A 87 3.26 -6.52 -35.53
N GLY A 88 3.51 -7.78 -35.86
CA GLY A 88 3.40 -8.32 -37.23
C GLY A 88 2.02 -8.90 -37.59
N SER A 89 0.97 -8.59 -36.80
CA SER A 89 -0.39 -9.14 -37.04
C SER A 89 -1.20 -8.40 -38.11
N GLY A 90 -0.72 -7.27 -38.59
CA GLY A 90 -1.38 -6.49 -39.62
C GLY A 90 -1.26 -7.16 -41.01
N ARG A 91 -2.27 -6.97 -41.85
CA ARG A 91 -2.24 -7.28 -43.30
C ARG A 91 -2.44 -6.00 -44.07
N TYR A 92 -1.64 -5.80 -45.10
CA TYR A 92 -1.84 -4.77 -46.10
C TYR A 92 -1.80 -5.46 -47.47
N ASP A 93 -2.93 -5.47 -48.14
CA ASP A 93 -3.15 -6.25 -49.35
C ASP A 93 -2.84 -7.75 -49.11
N SER A 94 -1.98 -8.37 -49.89
CA SER A 94 -1.54 -9.77 -49.75
C SER A 94 -0.33 -9.94 -48.84
N GLY A 95 0.26 -8.84 -48.31
CA GLY A 95 1.48 -8.84 -47.52
C GLY A 95 1.25 -8.71 -46.00
N HIS A 96 2.27 -9.13 -45.24
CA HIS A 96 2.30 -8.86 -43.81
C HIS A 96 2.62 -7.38 -43.54
N ALA A 97 1.82 -6.72 -42.69
CA ALA A 97 2.08 -5.37 -42.27
C ALA A 97 2.58 -5.34 -40.84
N LEU A 98 3.56 -4.48 -40.57
CA LEU A 98 4.03 -4.18 -39.21
C LEU A 98 3.28 -2.95 -38.71
N SER A 99 2.56 -3.11 -37.59
CA SER A 99 1.98 -2.00 -36.86
C SER A 99 2.79 -1.69 -35.62
N GLN A 100 3.04 -0.41 -35.38
CA GLN A 100 3.75 0.03 -34.19
C GLN A 100 2.82 -0.06 -32.96
N THR A 101 3.25 -0.78 -31.92
CA THR A 101 2.42 -1.07 -30.75
C THR A 101 2.69 -0.09 -29.61
N PHE A 102 3.96 0.32 -29.45
CA PHE A 102 4.38 1.23 -28.39
C PHE A 102 5.36 2.27 -28.93
N ARG A 103 5.17 3.52 -28.49
CA ARG A 103 6.14 4.59 -28.70
C ARG A 103 7.28 4.46 -27.68
N ALA A 104 8.50 4.66 -28.12
CA ALA A 104 9.66 4.70 -27.25
C ALA A 104 9.58 5.82 -26.22
N THR A 105 9.95 5.48 -24.98
CA THR A 105 10.13 6.44 -23.87
C THR A 105 11.55 6.27 -23.33
N TYR A 106 12.50 7.02 -23.90
CA TYR A 106 13.94 6.83 -23.60
C TYR A 106 14.33 7.29 -22.20
N ASP A 107 13.62 8.25 -21.63
CA ASP A 107 13.79 8.84 -20.31
C ASP A 107 13.08 8.07 -19.18
N LEU A 108 12.52 6.90 -19.51
CA LEU A 108 11.91 6.03 -18.51
C LEU A 108 12.92 5.65 -17.42
N SER A 109 12.57 5.95 -16.17
CA SER A 109 13.44 5.76 -15.01
C SER A 109 12.76 5.00 -13.87
N TRP A 110 13.53 4.64 -12.86
CA TRP A 110 13.06 3.92 -11.67
C TRP A 110 12.00 4.74 -10.93
N GLU A 111 10.90 4.06 -10.51
CA GLU A 111 10.04 4.63 -9.49
C GLU A 111 10.83 4.82 -8.19
N LYS A 112 10.53 5.86 -7.45
CA LYS A 112 11.21 6.20 -6.20
C LYS A 112 10.32 5.92 -5.00
N ASN A 113 10.82 5.12 -4.07
CA ASN A 113 10.12 4.81 -2.82
C ASN A 113 10.96 5.24 -1.63
N ASN A 114 10.49 6.24 -0.90
CA ASN A 114 11.04 6.66 0.38
C ASN A 114 10.24 5.99 1.50
N VAL A 115 10.93 5.29 2.38
CA VAL A 115 10.31 4.54 3.48
C VAL A 115 10.90 5.03 4.79
N PHE A 116 10.04 5.48 5.69
CA PHE A 116 10.39 5.85 7.06
C PHE A 116 9.62 4.99 8.04
N ASN A 117 10.32 4.41 9.00
CA ASN A 117 9.72 3.64 10.08
C ASN A 117 10.28 4.11 11.42
N VAL A 118 9.42 4.16 12.44
CA VAL A 118 9.80 4.39 13.83
C VAL A 118 8.94 3.52 14.73
N GLY A 119 9.55 2.89 15.72
CA GLY A 119 8.81 1.96 16.56
C GLY A 119 9.49 1.67 17.89
N VAL A 120 8.79 0.88 18.70
CA VAL A 120 9.23 0.41 19.99
C VAL A 120 8.93 -1.08 20.14
N ASP A 121 9.90 -1.82 20.64
CA ASP A 121 9.74 -3.21 21.05
C ASP A 121 9.79 -3.28 22.58
N LEU A 122 8.76 -3.85 23.18
CA LEU A 122 8.60 -4.02 24.61
C LEU A 122 8.58 -5.52 24.95
N GLY A 123 9.39 -5.93 25.91
CA GLY A 123 9.31 -7.24 26.56
C GLY A 123 9.00 -7.05 28.03
N MET A 124 7.97 -7.73 28.51
CA MET A 124 7.49 -7.58 29.88
C MET A 124 7.40 -8.94 30.58
N PHE A 125 7.55 -8.94 31.93
CA PHE A 125 7.38 -10.12 32.77
C PHE A 125 8.24 -11.30 32.33
N ARG A 126 9.53 -11.07 32.03
CA ARG A 126 10.48 -12.06 31.49
C ARG A 126 10.02 -12.62 30.13
N ASP A 127 9.67 -11.72 29.23
CA ASP A 127 9.17 -11.98 27.86
C ASP A 127 7.85 -12.77 27.77
N ARG A 128 7.06 -12.82 28.88
CA ARG A 128 5.72 -13.39 28.81
C ARG A 128 4.77 -12.56 27.95
N ILE A 129 5.01 -11.26 27.86
CA ILE A 129 4.31 -10.36 26.97
C ILE A 129 5.34 -9.63 26.13
N ARG A 130 5.23 -9.73 24.83
CA ARG A 130 6.02 -8.99 23.85
C ARG A 130 5.10 -8.14 23.01
N ILE A 131 5.45 -6.87 22.86
CA ILE A 131 4.73 -5.90 22.04
C ILE A 131 5.73 -5.26 21.11
N SER A 132 5.41 -5.22 19.81
CA SER A 132 6.08 -4.37 18.82
C SER A 132 5.06 -3.39 18.26
N ALA A 133 5.33 -2.11 18.36
CA ALA A 133 4.49 -1.05 17.79
C ALA A 133 5.34 -0.20 16.86
N GLU A 134 4.87 0.01 15.63
CA GLU A 134 5.60 0.72 14.61
C GLU A 134 4.69 1.68 13.83
N TYR A 135 5.15 2.90 13.61
CA TYR A 135 4.59 3.81 12.63
C TYR A 135 5.43 3.78 11.37
N TYR A 136 4.77 3.67 10.22
CA TYR A 136 5.43 3.74 8.93
C TYR A 136 4.88 4.84 8.03
N SER A 137 5.74 5.37 7.17
CA SER A 137 5.37 6.29 6.09
C SER A 137 6.17 5.93 4.84
N ARG A 138 5.46 5.48 3.80
CA ARG A 138 6.04 5.21 2.48
C ARG A 138 5.51 6.22 1.48
N LYS A 139 6.41 6.88 0.76
CA LYS A 139 6.08 7.81 -0.31
C LYS A 139 6.66 7.29 -1.62
N SER A 140 5.79 6.87 -2.54
CA SER A 140 6.14 6.47 -3.91
C SER A 140 5.93 7.65 -4.84
N THR A 141 6.93 8.00 -5.65
CA THR A 141 6.91 9.08 -6.65
C THR A 141 7.45 8.57 -7.97
N ASP A 142 7.30 9.37 -9.01
CA ASP A 142 7.73 9.04 -10.37
C ASP A 142 7.11 7.72 -10.83
N LEU A 143 5.81 7.53 -10.53
CA LEU A 143 5.10 6.30 -10.83
C LEU A 143 5.10 6.01 -12.35
N LEU A 144 5.39 4.78 -12.67
CA LEU A 144 5.34 4.27 -14.04
C LEU A 144 3.88 3.99 -14.44
N GLN A 145 3.28 4.89 -15.21
CA GLN A 145 1.88 4.81 -15.62
C GLN A 145 1.72 4.87 -17.13
N GLU A 146 0.74 4.13 -17.65
CA GLU A 146 0.26 4.28 -19.01
C GLU A 146 -0.66 5.50 -19.05
N VAL A 147 -0.18 6.60 -19.61
CA VAL A 147 -0.91 7.87 -19.71
C VAL A 147 -1.57 7.94 -21.08
N PRO A 148 -2.87 8.30 -21.17
CA PRO A 148 -3.52 8.56 -22.43
C PRO A 148 -2.79 9.67 -23.21
N VAL A 149 -2.57 9.47 -24.50
CA VAL A 149 -1.96 10.46 -25.38
C VAL A 149 -2.90 10.76 -26.56
N SER A 150 -2.69 11.91 -27.20
CA SER A 150 -3.49 12.26 -28.37
C SER A 150 -3.39 11.19 -29.45
N GLN A 151 -4.52 10.73 -29.95
CA GLN A 151 -4.60 9.72 -31.02
C GLN A 151 -3.93 10.16 -32.34
N VAL A 152 -3.72 11.46 -32.52
CA VAL A 152 -2.94 12.00 -33.65
C VAL A 152 -1.50 11.47 -33.64
N SER A 153 -1.00 11.05 -32.48
CA SER A 153 0.33 10.41 -32.35
C SER A 153 0.37 8.99 -32.89
N GLY A 154 -0.79 8.38 -33.22
CA GLY A 154 -0.91 6.97 -33.59
C GLY A 154 -0.96 5.98 -32.41
N TYR A 155 -1.04 6.49 -31.17
CA TYR A 155 -1.08 5.68 -29.95
C TYR A 155 -2.23 6.11 -29.06
N SER A 156 -2.78 5.19 -28.27
CA SER A 156 -3.77 5.47 -27.24
C SER A 156 -3.15 5.82 -25.89
N THR A 157 -2.04 5.18 -25.57
CA THR A 157 -1.34 5.35 -24.27
C THR A 157 0.19 5.31 -24.48
N MET A 158 0.90 5.91 -23.56
CA MET A 158 2.37 5.87 -23.47
C MET A 158 2.78 5.61 -22.02
N LEU A 159 3.73 4.68 -21.80
CA LEU A 159 4.29 4.47 -20.47
C LEU A 159 5.31 5.57 -20.17
N MET A 160 5.12 6.27 -19.07
CA MET A 160 6.02 7.33 -18.62
C MET A 160 6.07 7.42 -17.09
N ASN A 161 7.13 8.03 -16.57
CA ASN A 161 7.16 8.45 -15.18
C ASN A 161 6.29 9.70 -15.05
N THR A 162 5.32 9.65 -14.14
CA THR A 162 4.39 10.75 -13.90
C THR A 162 4.74 11.48 -12.60
N SER A 163 4.31 12.73 -12.47
CA SER A 163 4.38 13.48 -11.20
C SER A 163 3.49 12.88 -10.10
N ALA A 164 2.57 11.99 -10.49
CA ALA A 164 1.71 11.29 -9.57
C ALA A 164 2.49 10.44 -8.57
N GLY A 165 1.97 10.38 -7.36
CA GLY A 165 2.53 9.56 -6.29
C GLY A 165 1.47 8.99 -5.38
N ILE A 166 1.89 8.02 -4.58
CA ILE A 166 1.07 7.40 -3.53
C ILE A 166 1.80 7.55 -2.20
N ARG A 167 1.07 8.01 -1.20
CA ARG A 167 1.56 8.07 0.18
C ARG A 167 0.79 7.10 1.04
N ASN A 168 1.50 6.09 1.54
CA ASN A 168 0.99 5.10 2.48
C ASN A 168 1.51 5.44 3.88
N ARG A 169 0.61 5.50 4.87
CA ARG A 169 0.93 5.72 6.28
C ARG A 169 0.09 4.80 7.14
N GLY A 170 0.65 4.35 8.24
CA GLY A 170 -0.10 3.53 9.16
C GLY A 170 0.68 3.20 10.42
N PHE A 171 -0.01 2.46 11.28
CA PHE A 171 0.54 1.85 12.47
C PHE A 171 0.43 0.34 12.35
N GLU A 172 1.47 -0.35 12.82
CA GLU A 172 1.50 -1.79 12.97
C GLU A 172 1.70 -2.13 14.44
N LEU A 173 0.95 -3.10 14.93
CA LEU A 173 1.02 -3.60 16.29
C LEU A 173 1.05 -5.11 16.28
N ASP A 174 2.08 -5.68 16.89
CA ASP A 174 2.19 -7.11 17.16
C ASP A 174 2.22 -7.33 18.66
N LEU A 175 1.40 -8.25 19.13
CA LEU A 175 1.35 -8.72 20.52
C LEU A 175 1.55 -10.23 20.54
N ASP A 176 2.48 -10.69 21.37
CA ASP A 176 2.70 -12.10 21.68
C ASP A 176 2.65 -12.26 23.22
N ALA A 177 1.67 -13.01 23.71
CA ALA A 177 1.41 -13.11 25.13
C ALA A 177 1.22 -14.56 25.59
N HIS A 178 2.07 -15.00 26.52
CA HIS A 178 1.91 -16.25 27.25
C HIS A 178 1.09 -15.98 28.51
N ILE A 179 -0.25 -16.02 28.38
CA ILE A 179 -1.18 -15.60 29.44
C ILE A 179 -1.14 -16.59 30.61
N LEU A 180 -1.19 -17.87 30.31
CA LEU A 180 -1.06 -18.94 31.29
C LEU A 180 0.05 -19.92 30.86
N ASN A 181 0.90 -20.31 31.80
CA ASN A 181 2.01 -21.23 31.53
C ASN A 181 2.21 -22.20 32.70
N LYS A 182 1.16 -23.00 32.99
CA LYS A 182 1.17 -24.07 33.99
C LYS A 182 0.66 -25.36 33.33
N LEU A 183 -0.11 -26.18 34.08
CA LEU A 183 -0.76 -27.36 33.55
C LEU A 183 -1.70 -27.03 32.39
N PHE A 184 -2.41 -25.93 32.48
CA PHE A 184 -3.14 -25.29 31.40
C PHE A 184 -2.28 -24.14 30.84
N LYS A 185 -1.99 -24.17 29.56
CA LYS A 185 -1.27 -23.11 28.83
C LYS A 185 -2.23 -22.36 27.93
N TRP A 186 -2.05 -21.05 27.89
CA TRP A 186 -2.81 -20.18 27.00
C TRP A 186 -1.87 -19.15 26.39
N ASP A 187 -1.70 -19.26 25.06
CA ASP A 187 -0.91 -18.35 24.25
C ASP A 187 -1.82 -17.54 23.34
N LEU A 188 -1.56 -16.24 23.26
CA LEU A 188 -2.29 -15.31 22.38
C LEU A 188 -1.28 -14.54 21.52
N LYS A 189 -1.53 -14.55 20.21
CA LYS A 189 -0.83 -13.69 19.25
C LYS A 189 -1.84 -12.82 18.55
N LEU A 190 -1.59 -11.51 18.50
CA LEU A 190 -2.42 -10.55 17.81
C LEU A 190 -1.54 -9.70 16.91
N ASN A 191 -2.00 -9.45 15.70
CA ASN A 191 -1.46 -8.42 14.83
C ASN A 191 -2.57 -7.47 14.38
N MET A 192 -2.22 -6.21 14.19
CA MET A 192 -3.10 -5.16 13.70
C MET A 192 -2.28 -4.20 12.84
N ALA A 193 -2.80 -3.86 11.68
CA ALA A 193 -2.24 -2.83 10.83
C ALA A 193 -3.31 -1.81 10.45
N THR A 194 -2.95 -0.53 10.47
CA THR A 194 -3.77 0.52 9.88
C THR A 194 -3.15 0.98 8.57
N LEU A 195 -3.97 1.40 7.61
CA LEU A 195 -3.50 1.89 6.32
C LEU A 195 -4.28 3.13 5.89
N SER A 196 -3.54 4.19 5.59
CA SER A 196 -4.02 5.36 4.86
C SER A 196 -3.18 5.49 3.59
N ALA A 197 -3.73 5.07 2.45
CA ALA A 197 -3.10 5.14 1.12
C ALA A 197 -3.79 6.25 0.32
N LYS A 198 -3.07 7.31 -0.07
CA LYS A 198 -3.63 8.47 -0.76
C LYS A 198 -2.80 8.87 -1.97
N TYR A 199 -3.48 9.28 -3.03
CA TYR A 199 -2.85 9.89 -4.22
C TYR A 199 -2.42 11.33 -3.95
N PHE A 200 -1.37 11.75 -4.63
CA PHE A 200 -0.92 13.15 -4.74
C PHE A 200 -0.18 13.39 -6.04
N GLY A 201 -0.08 14.65 -6.48
CA GLY A 201 0.68 15.04 -7.67
C GLY A 201 0.04 14.66 -9.00
N LEU A 202 -1.22 14.23 -9.01
CA LEU A 202 -1.99 14.05 -10.24
C LEU A 202 -2.32 15.41 -10.85
N GLU A 203 -2.13 15.55 -12.16
CA GLU A 203 -2.50 16.76 -12.92
C GLU A 203 -4.00 16.88 -13.10
N GLN A 204 -4.68 15.75 -13.23
CA GLN A 204 -6.12 15.65 -13.37
C GLN A 204 -6.67 14.38 -12.73
N ASP A 205 -7.96 14.33 -12.48
CA ASP A 205 -8.64 13.12 -12.03
C ASP A 205 -8.63 12.05 -13.12
N ILE A 206 -8.33 10.81 -12.74
CA ILE A 206 -8.36 9.66 -13.64
C ILE A 206 -9.45 8.72 -13.18
N ILE A 207 -10.48 8.53 -14.04
CA ILE A 207 -11.57 7.61 -13.78
C ILE A 207 -11.25 6.28 -14.46
N GLY A 208 -11.11 5.23 -13.65
CA GLY A 208 -10.84 3.88 -14.13
C GLY A 208 -12.13 3.18 -14.63
N SER A 209 -11.96 2.17 -15.49
CA SER A 209 -13.06 1.34 -16.00
C SER A 209 -13.76 0.50 -14.92
N ASN A 210 -13.15 0.35 -13.76
CA ASN A 210 -13.62 -0.44 -12.62
C ASN A 210 -14.40 0.39 -11.58
N ALA A 211 -14.99 1.51 -11.98
CA ALA A 211 -15.73 2.43 -11.10
C ALA A 211 -14.90 3.05 -9.96
N GLN A 212 -13.60 3.13 -10.13
CA GLN A 212 -12.68 3.78 -9.19
C GLN A 212 -12.15 5.08 -9.76
N ILE A 213 -11.78 6.01 -8.88
CA ILE A 213 -11.17 7.29 -9.23
C ILE A 213 -9.81 7.44 -8.56
N MET A 214 -8.84 7.96 -9.33
CA MET A 214 -7.59 8.47 -8.80
C MET A 214 -7.72 10.00 -8.72
N ARG A 215 -7.73 10.53 -7.51
CA ARG A 215 -7.86 11.97 -7.23
C ARG A 215 -6.92 12.35 -6.11
N ASN A 216 -6.30 13.53 -6.21
CA ASN A 216 -5.41 14.06 -5.17
C ASN A 216 -6.10 14.11 -3.81
N GLY A 217 -5.41 13.60 -2.77
CA GLY A 217 -5.92 13.56 -1.40
C GLY A 217 -6.91 12.43 -1.11
N GLN A 218 -7.42 11.74 -2.13
CA GLN A 218 -8.37 10.64 -1.97
C GLN A 218 -7.65 9.29 -1.80
N SER A 219 -8.39 8.33 -1.24
CA SER A 219 -7.88 6.99 -0.98
C SER A 219 -7.59 6.24 -2.28
N VAL A 220 -6.54 5.43 -2.29
CA VAL A 220 -6.35 4.42 -3.34
C VAL A 220 -7.54 3.47 -3.31
N GLY A 221 -8.10 3.18 -4.49
CA GLY A 221 -9.30 2.35 -4.60
C GLY A 221 -10.59 3.02 -4.14
N ALA A 222 -10.67 4.36 -4.23
CA ALA A 222 -11.90 5.10 -3.95
C ALA A 222 -12.98 4.78 -5.01
N TRP A 223 -14.16 4.35 -4.54
CA TRP A 223 -15.31 4.07 -5.38
C TRP A 223 -15.99 5.36 -5.84
N TYR A 224 -16.14 5.54 -7.16
CA TYR A 224 -16.70 6.74 -7.78
C TYR A 224 -17.97 6.36 -8.56
N LEU A 225 -19.10 6.42 -7.87
CA LEU A 225 -20.40 5.91 -8.32
C LEU A 225 -21.52 6.89 -7.99
N ASN A 226 -22.66 6.70 -8.64
CA ASN A 226 -23.89 7.34 -8.24
C ASN A 226 -24.34 6.76 -6.88
N LYS A 227 -24.62 7.63 -5.91
CA LYS A 227 -25.05 7.23 -4.57
C LYS A 227 -26.55 6.91 -4.59
N PHE A 228 -26.88 5.68 -4.20
CA PHE A 228 -28.27 5.22 -4.09
C PHE A 228 -29.04 6.06 -3.06
N ALA A 229 -30.23 6.56 -3.44
CA ALA A 229 -31.11 7.35 -2.61
C ALA A 229 -32.38 6.60 -2.16
N GLY A 230 -32.75 5.53 -2.87
CA GLY A 230 -33.94 4.75 -2.58
C GLY A 230 -34.60 4.20 -3.84
N ILE A 231 -35.83 3.72 -3.70
CA ILE A 231 -36.70 3.27 -4.78
C ILE A 231 -37.96 4.14 -4.72
N ASP A 232 -38.39 4.66 -5.87
CA ASP A 232 -39.65 5.39 -6.01
C ASP A 232 -40.79 4.41 -5.74
N SER A 233 -41.61 4.71 -4.74
CA SER A 233 -42.75 3.86 -4.33
C SER A 233 -43.85 3.75 -5.38
N ASN A 234 -43.94 4.72 -6.32
CA ASN A 234 -44.99 4.74 -7.33
C ASN A 234 -44.58 4.05 -8.63
N THR A 235 -43.28 4.17 -8.98
CA THR A 235 -42.77 3.67 -10.27
C THR A 235 -41.87 2.44 -10.13
N GLY A 236 -41.35 2.16 -8.92
CA GLY A 236 -40.39 1.10 -8.70
C GLY A 236 -38.99 1.42 -9.23
N GLN A 237 -38.73 2.63 -9.71
CA GLN A 237 -37.45 3.03 -10.27
C GLN A 237 -36.44 3.33 -9.18
N VAL A 238 -35.17 3.05 -9.47
CA VAL A 238 -34.02 3.38 -8.61
C VAL A 238 -33.80 4.89 -8.60
N LEU A 239 -33.62 5.45 -7.41
CA LEU A 239 -33.31 6.86 -7.20
C LEU A 239 -31.87 7.05 -6.76
N TYR A 240 -31.25 8.11 -7.27
CA TYR A 240 -29.87 8.51 -6.98
C TYR A 240 -29.81 9.92 -6.42
N TYR A 241 -28.88 10.15 -5.48
CA TYR A 241 -28.50 11.50 -5.09
C TYR A 241 -27.72 12.17 -6.22
N GLY A 242 -28.20 13.29 -6.70
CA GLY A 242 -27.58 14.12 -7.73
C GLY A 242 -27.38 15.55 -7.28
N VAL A 243 -26.93 16.38 -8.23
CA VAL A 243 -26.80 17.83 -8.07
C VAL A 243 -27.37 18.46 -9.33
N ASP A 244 -28.23 19.47 -9.19
CA ASP A 244 -28.78 20.23 -10.31
C ASP A 244 -27.74 21.20 -10.92
N GLU A 245 -28.13 21.90 -11.97
CA GLU A 245 -27.26 22.89 -12.65
C GLU A 245 -26.93 24.12 -11.78
N TYR A 246 -27.66 24.34 -10.69
CA TYR A 246 -27.42 25.40 -9.71
C TYR A 246 -26.61 24.95 -8.50
N GLY A 247 -26.25 23.66 -8.42
CA GLY A 247 -25.47 23.10 -7.32
C GLY A 247 -26.31 22.63 -6.13
N ASN A 248 -27.64 22.54 -6.25
CA ASN A 248 -28.50 22.03 -5.18
C ASN A 248 -28.59 20.52 -5.20
N ASP A 249 -28.68 19.89 -4.02
CA ASP A 249 -28.90 18.45 -3.91
C ASP A 249 -30.31 18.09 -4.43
N ILE A 250 -30.36 17.12 -5.35
CA ILE A 250 -31.59 16.57 -5.90
C ILE A 250 -31.62 15.05 -5.76
N ILE A 251 -32.82 14.48 -5.87
CA ILE A 251 -33.02 13.04 -6.06
C ILE A 251 -33.59 12.83 -7.44
N SER A 252 -32.95 11.96 -8.23
CA SER A 252 -33.30 11.72 -9.62
C SER A 252 -33.30 10.22 -9.92
N ASN A 253 -34.14 9.79 -10.83
CA ASN A 253 -34.13 8.43 -11.38
C ASN A 253 -33.12 8.27 -12.56
N SER A 254 -32.39 9.32 -12.91
CA SER A 254 -31.41 9.31 -13.99
C SER A 254 -30.06 8.78 -13.48
N ASP A 255 -29.49 7.77 -14.13
CA ASP A 255 -28.11 7.34 -13.95
C ASP A 255 -27.14 8.27 -14.72
N ASN A 256 -27.09 9.53 -14.26
CA ASN A 256 -26.23 10.54 -14.89
C ASN A 256 -24.81 10.44 -14.37
N PRO A 257 -23.78 10.30 -15.23
CA PRO A 257 -22.37 10.29 -14.82
C PRO A 257 -21.94 11.54 -14.02
N SER A 258 -22.60 12.69 -14.20
CA SER A 258 -22.32 13.92 -13.44
C SER A 258 -22.69 13.81 -11.95
N PHE A 259 -23.54 12.85 -11.57
CA PHE A 259 -23.96 12.62 -10.19
C PHE A 259 -22.97 11.73 -9.42
N ARG A 260 -21.97 11.16 -10.11
CA ARG A 260 -20.97 10.31 -9.48
C ARG A 260 -20.21 11.08 -8.43
N ARG A 261 -20.03 10.43 -7.28
CA ARG A 261 -19.28 10.92 -6.13
C ARG A 261 -18.50 9.80 -5.48
N ILE A 262 -17.54 10.14 -4.63
CA ILE A 262 -16.84 9.13 -3.86
C ILE A 262 -17.80 8.62 -2.79
N VAL A 263 -18.18 7.34 -2.90
CA VAL A 263 -19.14 6.68 -2.01
C VAL A 263 -18.50 5.74 -0.99
N GLY A 264 -17.22 5.41 -1.21
CA GLY A 264 -16.48 4.51 -0.34
C GLY A 264 -15.09 4.22 -0.88
N LYS A 265 -14.44 3.19 -0.36
CA LYS A 265 -13.10 2.74 -0.78
C LYS A 265 -12.96 1.23 -0.66
N GLY A 266 -12.25 0.60 -1.61
CA GLY A 266 -12.00 -0.83 -1.61
C GLY A 266 -10.84 -1.29 -0.70
N VAL A 267 -10.06 -0.36 -0.13
CA VAL A 267 -8.90 -0.68 0.71
C VAL A 267 -9.27 -0.55 2.19
N PRO A 268 -9.07 -1.61 3.00
CA PRO A 268 -9.34 -1.54 4.43
C PRO A 268 -8.51 -0.48 5.15
N THR A 269 -9.13 0.19 6.12
CA THR A 269 -8.41 1.12 7.01
C THR A 269 -7.67 0.39 8.11
N VAL A 270 -8.25 -0.69 8.61
CA VAL A 270 -7.70 -1.55 9.67
C VAL A 270 -7.81 -2.99 9.22
N SER A 271 -6.75 -3.75 9.37
CA SER A 271 -6.74 -5.20 9.13
C SER A 271 -5.83 -5.89 10.13
N GLY A 272 -6.07 -7.18 10.33
CA GLY A 272 -5.25 -7.96 11.22
C GLY A 272 -5.84 -9.32 11.53
N GLY A 273 -5.31 -9.93 12.57
CA GLY A 273 -5.80 -11.20 13.06
C GLY A 273 -5.32 -11.49 14.46
N PHE A 274 -5.92 -12.48 15.08
CA PHE A 274 -5.41 -13.05 16.31
C PHE A 274 -5.48 -14.56 16.26
N ASN A 275 -4.47 -15.17 16.85
CA ASN A 275 -4.38 -16.61 17.04
C ASN A 275 -4.35 -16.89 18.52
N THR A 276 -5.21 -17.78 18.99
CA THR A 276 -5.24 -18.27 20.36
C THR A 276 -4.96 -19.76 20.40
N LEU A 277 -4.04 -20.17 21.29
CA LEU A 277 -3.67 -21.57 21.48
C LEU A 277 -3.88 -21.94 22.94
N PHE A 278 -4.68 -22.96 23.17
CA PHE A 278 -4.90 -23.59 24.47
C PHE A 278 -4.27 -24.98 24.48
N SER A 279 -3.46 -25.28 25.51
CA SER A 279 -2.86 -26.60 25.65
C SER A 279 -3.14 -27.15 27.05
N TYR A 280 -3.58 -28.39 27.11
CA TYR A 280 -3.88 -29.09 28.36
C TYR A 280 -3.63 -30.61 28.21
N ARG A 281 -2.73 -31.16 29.04
CA ARG A 281 -2.44 -32.59 29.13
C ARG A 281 -2.25 -33.32 27.79
N GLY A 282 -1.54 -32.67 26.84
CA GLY A 282 -1.28 -33.22 25.51
C GLY A 282 -2.36 -32.92 24.45
N TRP A 283 -3.42 -32.19 24.82
CA TRP A 283 -4.41 -31.68 23.89
C TRP A 283 -4.11 -30.25 23.57
N ASP A 284 -4.14 -29.89 22.28
CA ASP A 284 -3.97 -28.54 21.77
C ASP A 284 -5.21 -28.11 20.98
N LEU A 285 -5.73 -26.91 21.29
CA LEU A 285 -6.80 -26.26 20.55
C LEU A 285 -6.30 -24.90 20.07
N SER A 286 -6.25 -24.72 18.76
CA SER A 286 -5.87 -23.44 18.13
C SER A 286 -7.04 -22.87 17.34
N ALA A 287 -7.25 -21.55 17.46
CA ALA A 287 -8.20 -20.81 16.64
C ALA A 287 -7.55 -19.54 16.08
N LEU A 288 -7.65 -19.37 14.76
CA LEU A 288 -7.17 -18.19 14.04
C LEU A 288 -8.36 -17.38 13.54
N PHE A 289 -8.37 -16.09 13.84
CA PHE A 289 -9.35 -15.13 13.36
C PHE A 289 -8.65 -14.04 12.56
N THR A 290 -9.24 -13.65 11.45
CA THR A 290 -8.79 -12.51 10.63
C THR A 290 -9.90 -11.49 10.50
N TYR A 291 -9.53 -10.21 10.41
CA TYR A 291 -10.50 -9.12 10.28
C TYR A 291 -9.97 -8.02 9.37
N ALA A 292 -10.92 -7.34 8.72
CA ALA A 292 -10.64 -6.14 7.92
C ALA A 292 -11.84 -5.19 8.02
N TRP A 293 -11.58 -3.89 8.31
CA TRP A 293 -12.59 -2.87 8.47
C TRP A 293 -12.30 -1.60 7.68
N GLY A 294 -13.37 -0.83 7.43
CA GLY A 294 -13.29 0.49 6.80
C GLY A 294 -13.01 0.40 5.32
N HIS A 295 -13.56 -0.63 4.67
CA HIS A 295 -13.61 -0.76 3.22
C HIS A 295 -15.02 -1.14 2.78
N ASP A 296 -15.30 -0.89 1.51
CA ASP A 296 -16.57 -1.17 0.85
C ASP A 296 -16.31 -2.11 -0.32
N VAL A 297 -17.23 -3.04 -0.55
CA VAL A 297 -17.14 -4.01 -1.64
C VAL A 297 -18.12 -3.62 -2.75
N TYR A 298 -17.62 -3.53 -3.99
CA TYR A 298 -18.47 -3.32 -5.16
C TYR A 298 -19.02 -4.65 -5.68
N ASP A 299 -20.35 -4.80 -5.64
CA ASP A 299 -21.02 -5.97 -6.22
C ASP A 299 -21.29 -5.76 -7.72
N SER A 300 -20.33 -6.19 -8.53
CA SER A 300 -20.45 -6.10 -10.00
C SER A 300 -21.58 -6.97 -10.58
N ARG A 301 -22.01 -8.02 -9.86
CA ARG A 301 -23.10 -8.91 -10.33
C ARG A 301 -24.46 -8.24 -10.13
N ALA A 302 -24.64 -7.54 -9.02
CA ALA A 302 -25.85 -6.76 -8.79
C ALA A 302 -25.94 -5.59 -9.77
N ALA A 303 -24.84 -4.90 -10.02
CA ALA A 303 -24.78 -3.77 -10.95
C ALA A 303 -25.09 -4.14 -12.43
N GLY A 304 -24.91 -5.40 -12.83
CA GLY A 304 -25.24 -5.88 -14.19
C GLY A 304 -26.67 -6.43 -14.32
N ARG A 305 -27.51 -6.32 -13.27
CA ARG A 305 -28.91 -6.79 -13.28
C ARG A 305 -29.93 -5.65 -13.33
N THR A 306 -29.47 -4.42 -13.30
CA THR A 306 -30.24 -3.19 -13.51
C THR A 306 -29.98 -2.69 -14.93
#